data_ec32ffee6f388a2667c0f935d0cd4ead
#
_entry.id   ec32ffee6f388a2667c0f935d0cd4ead
#
_cell.length_a   1.000
_cell.length_b   1.000
_cell.length_c   1.000
_cell.angle_alpha   90.00
_cell.angle_beta   90.00
_cell.angle_gamma   90.00
#
_symmetry.space_group_name_H-M   'P 1'
#
loop_
_entity.id
_entity.type
_entity.pdbx_description
1 polymer ?
#
loop_
_entity_poly.entity_id
_entity_poly.type
_entity_poly.pdbx_seq_one_letter_code
_entity_poly.pdbx_strand_id
1 'polypeptide(L)'
;TMLDSSGADFVIDFSDDYSTAEDYGYQLTNSYLSAEFSWVMLRSHSGGLSKAIVPDNFNSDSLEMPGLQDISSVRYADSFDDCLAAVRSGDADACYTYTYQAERAVFDDKYNELRAMLSDERRSFCIGVRADHDVLLLSVLNKSVDSLTRADVVALTNKYINLGQQEFSLVRLT
;
A
#
# COMPACT_ATOMS: atom_id res chain seq x y z
N THR A 1 -13.88 9.69 12.57
CA THR A 1 -12.67 9.24 11.89
C THR A 1 -11.48 9.36 12.84
N MET A 2 -10.48 8.50 12.74
CA MET A 2 -9.25 8.55 13.57
C MET A 2 -8.54 9.91 13.51
N LEU A 3 -8.69 10.64 12.42
CA LEU A 3 -8.08 11.95 12.20
C LEU A 3 -8.70 13.07 13.05
N ASP A 4 -10.01 12.99 13.34
CA ASP A 4 -10.73 14.04 14.07
C ASP A 4 -10.48 14.05 15.59
N SER A 5 -9.96 12.97 16.15
CA SER A 5 -9.87 12.78 17.61
C SER A 5 -8.43 12.73 18.15
N SER A 6 -7.43 12.72 17.29
CA SER A 6 -6.06 12.41 17.73
C SER A 6 -5.31 13.57 18.38
N GLY A 7 -5.70 14.82 18.11
CA GLY A 7 -4.91 15.99 18.54
C GLY A 7 -3.45 15.95 18.03
N ALA A 8 -3.19 15.16 17.01
CA ALA A 8 -1.84 15.00 16.46
C ALA A 8 -1.47 16.22 15.61
N ASP A 9 -0.24 16.69 15.76
CA ASP A 9 0.28 17.84 15.04
C ASP A 9 0.53 17.51 13.55
N PHE A 10 0.78 16.22 13.26
CA PHE A 10 0.95 15.71 11.90
C PHE A 10 0.52 14.24 11.80
N VAL A 11 0.24 13.82 10.58
CA VAL A 11 -0.15 12.45 10.22
C VAL A 11 0.73 11.97 9.06
N ILE A 12 1.29 10.78 9.17
CA ILE A 12 2.03 10.14 8.08
C ILE A 12 1.09 9.31 7.20
N ASP A 13 1.59 8.90 6.03
CA ASP A 13 0.88 8.04 5.07
C ASP A 13 -0.41 8.66 4.51
N PHE A 14 -0.49 9.98 4.51
CA PHE A 14 -1.58 10.68 3.83
C PHE A 14 -1.41 10.57 2.30
N SER A 15 -2.49 10.26 1.59
CA SER A 15 -2.42 10.29 0.12
C SER A 15 -2.22 11.72 -0.37
N ASP A 16 -1.69 11.90 -1.58
CA ASP A 16 -1.46 13.20 -2.22
C ASP A 16 -2.76 13.88 -2.72
N ASP A 17 -3.89 13.53 -2.12
CA ASP A 17 -5.17 14.19 -2.34
C ASP A 17 -5.30 15.45 -1.47
N TYR A 18 -4.96 16.58 -2.09
CA TYR A 18 -4.99 17.89 -1.43
C TYR A 18 -6.41 18.33 -1.04
N SER A 19 -7.44 17.91 -1.80
CA SER A 19 -8.84 18.25 -1.50
C SER A 19 -9.28 17.57 -0.21
N THR A 20 -9.04 16.28 -0.11
CA THR A 20 -9.34 15.51 1.09
C THR A 20 -8.54 16.02 2.30
N ALA A 21 -7.26 16.37 2.11
CA ALA A 21 -6.45 16.90 3.20
C ALA A 21 -7.01 18.23 3.73
N GLU A 22 -7.43 19.15 2.85
CA GLU A 22 -8.02 20.43 3.21
C GLU A 22 -9.33 20.24 3.97
N ASP A 23 -10.20 19.32 3.53
CA ASP A 23 -11.46 18.99 4.21
C ASP A 23 -11.25 18.50 5.64
N TYR A 24 -10.14 17.81 5.91
CA TYR A 24 -9.73 17.38 7.26
C TYR A 24 -8.88 18.40 8.02
N GLY A 25 -8.64 19.57 7.45
CA GLY A 25 -7.85 20.65 8.07
C GLY A 25 -6.34 20.41 8.07
N TYR A 26 -5.83 19.66 7.08
CA TYR A 26 -4.40 19.38 6.91
C TYR A 26 -3.84 20.08 5.66
N GLN A 27 -2.57 20.44 5.75
CA GLN A 27 -1.72 20.82 4.62
C GLN A 27 -0.72 19.68 4.36
N LEU A 28 -0.49 19.35 3.09
CA LEU A 28 0.39 18.24 2.73
C LEU A 28 1.81 18.73 2.43
N THR A 29 2.79 17.92 2.84
CA THR A 29 4.15 18.05 2.34
C THR A 29 4.24 17.59 0.88
N ASN A 30 5.43 17.77 0.28
CA ASN A 30 5.81 17.01 -0.92
C ASN A 30 5.73 15.50 -0.61
N SER A 31 5.50 14.67 -1.63
CA SER A 31 5.44 13.24 -1.41
C SER A 31 6.83 12.66 -1.12
N TYR A 32 6.93 11.80 -0.10
CA TYR A 32 8.17 11.12 0.27
C TYR A 32 8.27 9.71 -0.30
N LEU A 33 7.15 9.11 -0.72
CA LEU A 33 7.08 7.78 -1.28
C LEU A 33 5.98 7.71 -2.33
N SER A 34 6.21 6.98 -3.41
CA SER A 34 5.17 6.54 -4.34
C SER A 34 5.16 5.02 -4.38
N ALA A 35 3.98 4.42 -4.23
CA ALA A 35 3.78 3.00 -4.36
C ALA A 35 2.90 2.68 -5.58
N GLU A 36 3.29 1.65 -6.29
CA GLU A 36 2.53 1.07 -7.39
C GLU A 36 1.71 -0.11 -6.89
N PHE A 37 0.62 -0.41 -7.57
CA PHE A 37 -0.27 -1.51 -7.23
C PHE A 37 -0.16 -2.64 -8.25
N SER A 38 -0.48 -3.84 -7.79
CA SER A 38 -0.50 -5.05 -8.62
C SER A 38 -1.68 -5.94 -8.27
N TRP A 39 -2.14 -6.66 -9.27
CA TRP A 39 -3.07 -7.76 -9.15
C TRP A 39 -2.31 -9.07 -9.02
N VAL A 40 -2.61 -9.85 -7.99
CA VAL A 40 -2.11 -11.23 -7.83
C VAL A 40 -3.23 -12.18 -8.15
N MET A 41 -3.04 -13.04 -9.15
CA MET A 41 -4.06 -13.96 -9.65
C MET A 41 -3.46 -15.32 -10.01
N LEU A 42 -4.32 -16.32 -10.22
CA LEU A 42 -3.85 -17.61 -10.75
C LEU A 42 -3.27 -17.42 -12.17
N ARG A 43 -2.19 -18.13 -12.48
CA ARG A 43 -1.62 -18.17 -13.84
C ARG A 43 -2.62 -18.70 -14.87
N SER A 44 -3.53 -19.59 -14.45
CA SER A 44 -4.60 -20.15 -15.26
C SER A 44 -5.77 -19.18 -15.48
N HIS A 45 -5.84 -18.07 -14.75
CA HIS A 45 -6.92 -17.09 -14.89
C HIS A 45 -6.84 -16.42 -16.27
N SER A 46 -7.93 -16.52 -17.06
CA SER A 46 -8.01 -16.01 -18.43
C SER A 46 -9.22 -15.09 -18.68
N GLY A 47 -10.02 -14.83 -17.66
CA GLY A 47 -11.19 -13.95 -17.73
C GLY A 47 -10.89 -12.50 -17.33
N GLY A 48 -11.92 -11.65 -17.41
CA GLY A 48 -11.91 -10.34 -16.76
C GLY A 48 -11.96 -10.47 -15.25
N LEU A 49 -11.47 -9.46 -14.54
CA LEU A 49 -11.55 -9.40 -13.08
C LEU A 49 -12.93 -8.89 -12.68
N SER A 50 -13.64 -9.64 -11.87
CA SER A 50 -14.97 -9.27 -11.35
C SER A 50 -15.03 -9.31 -9.83
N LYS A 51 -14.22 -10.16 -9.20
CA LYS A 51 -14.14 -10.34 -7.74
C LYS A 51 -12.74 -10.06 -7.27
N ALA A 52 -12.55 -8.95 -6.57
CA ALA A 52 -11.28 -8.62 -5.94
C ALA A 52 -11.32 -8.90 -4.43
N ILE A 53 -10.17 -9.24 -3.89
CA ILE A 53 -9.91 -9.27 -2.46
C ILE A 53 -8.71 -8.36 -2.12
N VAL A 54 -8.81 -7.63 -1.03
CA VAL A 54 -7.85 -6.61 -0.63
C VAL A 54 -7.48 -6.84 0.84
N PRO A 55 -6.22 -6.74 1.25
CA PRO A 55 -5.86 -6.80 2.67
C PRO A 55 -6.52 -5.67 3.46
N ASP A 56 -7.00 -5.96 4.68
CA ASP A 56 -7.78 -5.01 5.49
C ASP A 56 -7.00 -3.76 5.91
N ASN A 57 -5.67 -3.82 5.93
CA ASN A 57 -4.82 -2.65 6.15
C ASN A 57 -4.95 -1.56 5.06
N PHE A 58 -5.64 -1.86 3.95
CA PHE A 58 -6.03 -0.88 2.92
C PHE A 58 -7.45 -0.32 3.15
N ASN A 59 -8.21 -0.90 4.10
CA ASN A 59 -9.56 -0.46 4.42
C ASN A 59 -9.51 0.74 5.38
N SER A 60 -9.02 1.87 4.91
CA SER A 60 -9.18 3.13 5.64
C SER A 60 -10.38 3.87 5.07
N ASP A 61 -11.31 4.28 5.94
CA ASP A 61 -12.58 4.94 5.63
C ASP A 61 -12.46 6.22 4.77
N SER A 62 -11.25 6.65 4.48
CA SER A 62 -10.95 7.90 3.79
C SER A 62 -10.26 7.73 2.43
N LEU A 63 -10.00 6.51 1.97
CA LEU A 63 -9.18 6.31 0.77
C LEU A 63 -9.87 5.34 -0.19
N GLU A 64 -10.50 5.90 -1.23
CA GLU A 64 -10.86 5.11 -2.40
C GLU A 64 -9.61 4.42 -2.95
N MET A 65 -9.65 3.09 -3.06
CA MET A 65 -8.57 2.35 -3.68
C MET A 65 -8.62 2.57 -5.19
N PRO A 66 -7.58 3.15 -5.78
CA PRO A 66 -7.54 3.33 -7.22
C PRO A 66 -7.58 1.97 -7.92
N GLY A 67 -8.22 1.91 -9.09
CA GLY A 67 -8.27 0.69 -9.90
C GLY A 67 -9.35 -0.33 -9.51
N LEU A 68 -10.15 -0.06 -8.47
CA LEU A 68 -11.25 -0.97 -8.05
C LEU A 68 -12.62 -0.57 -8.58
N GLN A 69 -12.76 0.55 -9.28
CA GLN A 69 -14.04 1.11 -9.71
C GLN A 69 -14.83 0.18 -10.63
N ASP A 70 -14.14 -0.59 -11.47
CA ASP A 70 -14.75 -1.51 -12.44
C ASP A 70 -14.94 -2.93 -11.89
N ILE A 71 -14.62 -3.16 -10.62
CA ILE A 71 -14.73 -4.47 -9.98
C ILE A 71 -16.13 -4.62 -9.37
N SER A 72 -16.86 -5.65 -9.78
CA SER A 72 -18.25 -5.88 -9.34
C SER A 72 -18.37 -6.25 -7.86
N SER A 73 -17.35 -6.87 -7.28
CA SER A 73 -17.33 -7.30 -5.89
C SER A 73 -15.92 -7.14 -5.29
N VAL A 74 -15.81 -6.29 -4.29
CA VAL A 74 -14.57 -6.12 -3.51
C VAL A 74 -14.81 -6.62 -2.10
N ARG A 75 -13.91 -7.46 -1.59
CA ARG A 75 -13.91 -7.95 -0.21
C ARG A 75 -12.59 -7.62 0.45
N TYR A 76 -12.60 -7.49 1.77
CA TYR A 76 -11.41 -7.29 2.59
C TYR A 76 -11.10 -8.55 3.36
N ALA A 77 -9.82 -8.82 3.61
CA ALA A 77 -9.34 -9.95 4.40
C ALA A 77 -8.31 -9.47 5.43
N ASP A 78 -8.29 -10.13 6.57
CA ASP A 78 -7.49 -9.75 7.73
C ASP A 78 -5.98 -9.72 7.45
N SER A 79 -5.53 -10.51 6.47
CA SER A 79 -4.12 -10.58 6.08
C SER A 79 -3.93 -10.76 4.58
N PHE A 80 -2.71 -10.46 4.12
CA PHE A 80 -2.32 -10.72 2.74
C PHE A 80 -2.32 -12.22 2.41
N ASP A 81 -1.92 -13.08 3.35
CA ASP A 81 -1.96 -14.53 3.17
C ASP A 81 -3.40 -15.05 2.97
N ASP A 82 -4.39 -14.49 3.68
CA ASP A 82 -5.80 -14.82 3.49
C ASP A 82 -6.30 -14.39 2.10
N CYS A 83 -5.83 -13.24 1.61
CA CYS A 83 -6.11 -12.82 0.23
C CYS A 83 -5.57 -13.83 -0.79
N LEU A 84 -4.33 -14.29 -0.62
CA LEU A 84 -3.74 -15.27 -1.51
C LEU A 84 -4.46 -16.63 -1.43
N ALA A 85 -4.91 -17.04 -0.24
CA ALA A 85 -5.70 -18.24 -0.05
C ALA A 85 -7.04 -18.16 -0.78
N ALA A 86 -7.73 -17.01 -0.73
CA ALA A 86 -8.99 -16.78 -1.44
C ALA A 86 -8.83 -16.81 -2.97
N VAL A 87 -7.71 -16.29 -3.49
CA VAL A 87 -7.39 -16.39 -4.93
C VAL A 87 -7.13 -17.84 -5.34
N ARG A 88 -6.39 -18.60 -4.52
CA ARG A 88 -6.07 -20.00 -4.79
C ARG A 88 -7.31 -20.91 -4.75
N SER A 89 -8.26 -20.63 -3.85
CA SER A 89 -9.52 -21.38 -3.77
C SER A 89 -10.51 -21.02 -4.88
N GLY A 90 -10.31 -19.90 -5.59
CA GLY A 90 -11.25 -19.38 -6.58
C GLY A 90 -12.39 -18.54 -5.98
N ASP A 91 -12.31 -18.19 -4.69
CA ASP A 91 -13.28 -17.32 -4.02
C ASP A 91 -13.13 -15.85 -4.50
N ALA A 92 -11.95 -15.49 -4.97
CA ALA A 92 -11.64 -14.23 -5.62
C ALA A 92 -10.88 -14.47 -6.93
N ASP A 93 -11.08 -13.60 -7.92
CA ASP A 93 -10.37 -13.65 -9.19
C ASP A 93 -8.93 -13.16 -9.01
N ALA A 94 -8.74 -12.12 -8.18
CA ALA A 94 -7.46 -11.54 -7.89
C ALA A 94 -7.39 -10.88 -6.50
N CYS A 95 -6.19 -10.84 -5.94
CA CYS A 95 -5.84 -9.98 -4.81
C CYS A 95 -5.22 -8.68 -5.34
N TYR A 96 -5.68 -7.54 -4.84
CA TYR A 96 -5.12 -6.23 -5.15
C TYR A 96 -4.26 -5.74 -3.99
N THR A 97 -3.01 -5.40 -4.26
CA THR A 97 -2.05 -5.03 -3.23
C THR A 97 -0.90 -4.19 -3.79
N TYR A 98 0.00 -3.73 -2.93
CA TYR A 98 1.22 -3.06 -3.39
C TYR A 98 2.11 -4.01 -4.21
N THR A 99 2.74 -3.47 -5.24
CA THR A 99 3.60 -4.25 -6.16
C THR A 99 4.69 -5.02 -5.43
N TYR A 100 5.33 -4.44 -4.40
CA TYR A 100 6.38 -5.13 -3.64
C TYR A 100 5.86 -6.37 -2.88
N GLN A 101 4.61 -6.35 -2.39
CA GLN A 101 3.98 -7.51 -1.76
C GLN A 101 3.63 -8.58 -2.79
N ALA A 102 3.08 -8.15 -3.93
CA ALA A 102 2.75 -9.03 -5.04
C ALA A 102 3.99 -9.76 -5.58
N GLU A 103 5.08 -9.04 -5.81
CA GLU A 103 6.35 -9.60 -6.26
C GLU A 103 6.89 -10.62 -5.26
N ARG A 104 6.92 -10.28 -3.97
CA ARG A 104 7.35 -11.20 -2.92
C ARG A 104 6.56 -12.50 -2.93
N ALA A 105 5.23 -12.43 -3.09
CA ALA A 105 4.38 -13.61 -3.13
C ALA A 105 4.73 -14.51 -4.32
N VAL A 106 4.87 -13.96 -5.53
CA VAL A 106 5.12 -14.77 -6.74
C VAL A 106 6.54 -15.32 -6.82
N PHE A 107 7.48 -14.80 -6.02
CA PHE A 107 8.84 -15.37 -5.87
C PHE A 107 8.92 -16.48 -4.81
N ASP A 108 7.88 -16.66 -3.99
CA ASP A 108 7.82 -17.77 -3.04
C ASP A 108 7.32 -19.03 -3.74
N ASP A 109 8.09 -20.12 -3.65
CA ASP A 109 7.75 -21.42 -4.24
C ASP A 109 6.37 -21.94 -3.78
N LYS A 110 5.91 -21.53 -2.59
CA LYS A 110 4.59 -21.85 -2.04
C LYS A 110 3.45 -21.33 -2.94
N TYR A 111 3.68 -20.29 -3.73
CA TYR A 111 2.70 -19.61 -4.54
C TYR A 111 3.04 -19.62 -6.04
N ASN A 112 3.74 -20.67 -6.50
CA ASN A 112 4.21 -20.81 -7.87
C ASN A 112 3.07 -20.82 -8.93
N GLU A 113 1.83 -21.13 -8.53
CA GLU A 113 0.65 -21.08 -9.36
C GLU A 113 0.11 -19.65 -9.55
N LEU A 114 0.60 -18.67 -8.78
CA LEU A 114 0.20 -17.28 -8.88
C LEU A 114 1.11 -16.50 -9.83
N ARG A 115 0.57 -15.42 -10.35
CA ARG A 115 1.30 -14.39 -11.09
C ARG A 115 0.91 -13.02 -10.61
N ALA A 116 1.82 -12.06 -10.67
CA ALA A 116 1.52 -10.64 -10.49
C ALA A 116 1.33 -9.96 -11.85
N MET A 117 0.42 -9.01 -11.91
CA MET A 117 0.18 -8.13 -13.04
C MET A 117 0.15 -6.70 -12.52
N LEU A 118 1.04 -5.84 -13.02
CA LEU A 118 1.10 -4.44 -12.63
C LEU A 118 -0.24 -3.75 -12.98
N SER A 119 -0.74 -2.94 -12.07
CA SER A 119 -1.82 -1.99 -12.32
C SER A 119 -1.24 -0.68 -12.83
N ASP A 120 -2.03 0.07 -13.61
CA ASP A 120 -1.64 1.43 -14.03
C ASP A 120 -1.75 2.45 -12.89
N GLU A 121 -2.19 2.00 -11.72
CA GLU A 121 -2.46 2.84 -10.57
C GLU A 121 -1.23 3.03 -9.69
N ARG A 122 -1.11 4.27 -9.20
CA ARG A 122 -0.04 4.70 -8.29
C ARG A 122 -0.62 5.58 -7.20
N ARG A 123 -0.08 5.45 -6.00
CA ARG A 123 -0.39 6.35 -4.89
C ARG A 123 0.90 6.98 -4.35
N SER A 124 0.87 8.27 -4.17
CA SER A 124 1.94 9.00 -3.48
C SER A 124 1.55 9.23 -2.02
N PHE A 125 2.53 9.22 -1.13
CA PHE A 125 2.35 9.41 0.30
C PHE A 125 3.04 10.69 0.75
N CYS A 126 2.29 11.48 1.51
CA CYS A 126 2.70 12.76 2.07
C CYS A 126 2.58 12.72 3.60
N ILE A 127 3.12 13.74 4.24
CA ILE A 127 2.86 14.03 5.66
C ILE A 127 1.79 15.12 5.68
N GLY A 128 0.65 14.85 6.33
CA GLY A 128 -0.36 15.86 6.61
C GLY A 128 0.02 16.63 7.88
N VAL A 129 0.09 17.94 7.80
CA VAL A 129 0.34 18.85 8.93
C VAL A 129 -0.93 19.66 9.17
N ARG A 130 -1.37 19.79 10.41
CA ARG A 130 -2.54 20.59 10.71
C ARG A 130 -2.40 22.03 10.24
N ALA A 131 -3.43 22.55 9.56
CA ALA A 131 -3.41 23.87 8.95
C ALA A 131 -3.35 25.03 9.99
N ASP A 132 -3.74 24.76 11.24
CA ASP A 132 -3.68 25.70 12.37
C ASP A 132 -2.31 25.72 13.07
N HIS A 133 -1.37 24.86 12.66
CA HIS A 133 -0.01 24.83 13.18
C HIS A 133 0.92 25.85 12.53
N ASP A 134 2.09 26.00 13.15
CA ASP A 134 3.13 26.90 12.68
C ASP A 134 3.58 26.50 11.25
N VAL A 135 3.51 27.47 10.33
CA VAL A 135 3.97 27.35 8.94
C VAL A 135 5.43 26.83 8.85
N LEU A 136 6.24 27.06 9.89
CA LEU A 136 7.62 26.56 9.95
C LEU A 136 7.67 25.02 9.99
N LEU A 137 6.72 24.35 10.64
CA LEU A 137 6.69 22.88 10.72
C LEU A 137 6.58 22.26 9.32
N LEU A 138 5.63 22.74 8.52
CA LEU A 138 5.45 22.28 7.14
C LEU A 138 6.73 22.53 6.31
N SER A 139 7.34 23.70 6.47
CA SER A 139 8.59 24.03 5.76
C SER A 139 9.76 23.14 6.14
N VAL A 140 9.89 22.81 7.43
CA VAL A 140 10.96 21.91 7.93
C VAL A 140 10.74 20.49 7.40
N LEU A 141 9.50 20.00 7.47
CA LEU A 141 9.15 18.67 6.96
C LEU A 141 9.37 18.58 5.45
N ASN A 142 8.98 19.59 4.66
CA ASN A 142 9.27 19.63 3.23
C ASN A 142 10.75 19.56 2.92
N LYS A 143 11.57 20.33 3.63
CA LYS A 143 13.04 20.26 3.45
C LYS A 143 13.60 18.87 3.80
N SER A 144 13.04 18.22 4.82
CA SER A 144 13.42 16.87 5.20
C SER A 144 13.03 15.85 4.13
N VAL A 145 11.80 15.94 3.62
CA VAL A 145 11.32 15.11 2.51
C VAL A 145 12.16 15.32 1.26
N ASP A 146 12.43 16.56 0.87
CA ASP A 146 13.23 16.90 -0.31
C ASP A 146 14.70 16.46 -0.19
N SER A 147 15.19 16.22 1.03
CA SER A 147 16.52 15.66 1.26
C SER A 147 16.62 14.16 1.05
N LEU A 148 15.47 13.43 1.01
CA LEU A 148 15.44 12.01 0.73
C LEU A 148 15.77 11.76 -0.73
N THR A 149 16.85 11.04 -0.99
CA THR A 149 17.19 10.63 -2.35
C THR A 149 16.39 9.38 -2.73
N ARG A 150 16.20 9.17 -4.04
CA ARG A 150 15.62 7.92 -4.53
C ARG A 150 16.41 6.69 -4.05
N ALA A 151 17.72 6.82 -3.90
CA ALA A 151 18.57 5.74 -3.39
C ALA A 151 18.27 5.41 -1.92
N ASP A 152 18.01 6.43 -1.08
CA ASP A 152 17.63 6.22 0.32
C ASP A 152 16.29 5.48 0.43
N VAL A 153 15.30 5.88 -0.35
CA VAL A 153 13.98 5.24 -0.39
C VAL A 153 14.12 3.78 -0.83
N VAL A 154 14.84 3.52 -1.92
CA VAL A 154 15.08 2.15 -2.42
C VAL A 154 15.84 1.31 -1.39
N ALA A 155 16.87 1.87 -0.73
CA ALA A 155 17.64 1.17 0.27
C ALA A 155 16.78 0.77 1.50
N LEU A 156 15.92 1.68 1.95
CA LEU A 156 14.98 1.42 3.04
C LEU A 156 13.96 0.35 2.65
N THR A 157 13.34 0.47 1.49
CA THR A 157 12.38 -0.50 0.98
C THR A 157 13.00 -1.89 0.90
N ASN A 158 14.18 -2.02 0.30
CA ASN A 158 14.90 -3.29 0.20
C ASN A 158 15.27 -3.87 1.56
N LYS A 159 15.66 -3.01 2.52
CA LYS A 159 15.97 -3.46 3.88
C LYS A 159 14.75 -4.13 4.54
N TYR A 160 13.57 -3.53 4.43
CA TYR A 160 12.36 -4.08 5.02
C TYR A 160 11.83 -5.31 4.28
N ILE A 161 11.95 -5.37 2.95
CA ILE A 161 11.63 -6.56 2.16
C ILE A 161 12.53 -7.74 2.57
N ASN A 162 13.85 -7.50 2.71
CA ASN A 162 14.83 -8.54 3.04
C ASN A 162 14.76 -8.99 4.50
N LEU A 163 14.36 -8.14 5.47
CA LEU A 163 14.18 -8.57 6.86
C LEU A 163 13.13 -9.66 6.99
N GLY A 164 12.07 -9.61 6.17
CA GLY A 164 11.09 -10.70 6.12
C GLY A 164 11.64 -12.02 5.55
N GLN A 165 12.71 -11.99 4.77
CA GLN A 165 13.37 -13.21 4.27
C GLN A 165 14.35 -13.83 5.27
N GLN A 166 14.96 -13.04 6.15
CA GLN A 166 15.92 -13.56 7.14
C GLN A 166 15.27 -14.33 8.27
N GLU A 167 14.04 -14.01 8.65
CA GLU A 167 13.31 -14.80 9.67
C GLU A 167 12.96 -16.21 9.20
N PHE A 168 12.73 -16.40 7.89
CA PHE A 168 12.44 -17.74 7.32
C PHE A 168 13.69 -18.62 7.13
N SER A 169 14.86 -18.05 7.01
CA SER A 169 16.10 -18.81 6.79
C SER A 169 16.64 -19.47 8.06
N LEU A 170 16.32 -18.95 9.24
CA LEU A 170 16.74 -19.50 10.53
C LEU A 170 15.96 -20.76 10.97
N VAL A 171 14.78 -20.99 10.44
CA VAL A 171 13.95 -22.16 10.76
C VAL A 171 14.36 -23.39 9.94
N ARG A 172 15.17 -23.25 8.89
CA ARG A 172 15.66 -24.36 8.05
C ARG A 172 16.96 -25.04 8.53
N LEU A 173 17.52 -24.60 9.66
CA LEU A 173 18.80 -25.10 10.20
C LEU A 173 18.66 -25.85 11.53
N THR A 174 17.47 -26.26 11.91
CA THR A 174 17.20 -27.22 12.98
C THR A 174 16.36 -28.37 12.43
#